data_1c2c4c96630c73d48cb2f0af86652723
#
_entry.id   1c2c4c96630c73d48cb2f0af86652723
#
_cell.length_a   1.000
_cell.length_b   1.000
_cell.length_c   1.000
_cell.angle_alpha   90.00
_cell.angle_beta   90.00
_cell.angle_gamma   90.00
#
_symmetry.space_group_name_H-M   'P 1'
#
loop_
_entity.id
_entity.type
_entity.pdbx_description
1 polymer ?
#
loop_
_entity_poly.entity_id
_entity_poly.type
_entity_poly.pdbx_seq_one_letter_code
_entity_poly.pdbx_strand_id
1 'polypeptide(L)'
;MTIGIDFGTTKTIVSWINPRNGHVETIKCFNHNDQIPTQVFVKKNGECVFGEKARLEGVIDPLGACEKFKLELGSRNLLVNRGRGRNGKVGMDAVDLTARFLGFVKESCEGTAEFTGLTIDNAIMTIPVVFTPAQRRDLETAAKIAGFDKVTIKLEPEAAALAYMNESLTRWKRALLVDWGGGTLDTALIEDDGTGNFVCNREYSRGLDDVGGEEIDRKFINYVIERFRERDETVPASEYIDDNDDQDSAENRAFHASEYFKLCNGILEDKVNLDSQKSCPFYPMGGNGSHHSVTISQEDFRRMAKSEIDKACDLVESIVQDIPADKKPEKLFVAGGTCWSDVIKNALEAASGLEVIRGTKSREVVALGAAYMIRTCSSSQPSPLVPSPPTPPIIVVPPGNPDYGKGLW
;
A
#
# COMPACT_ATOMS: atom_id res chain seq x y z
N MET A 1 9.73 21.70 6.22
CA MET A 1 10.48 20.71 5.42
C MET A 1 9.59 20.00 4.41
N THR A 2 10.15 19.17 3.49
CA THR A 2 9.40 18.45 2.48
C THR A 2 9.39 16.94 2.78
N ILE A 3 8.23 16.30 2.63
CA ILE A 3 8.07 14.84 2.74
C ILE A 3 7.55 14.25 1.42
N GLY A 4 7.78 12.96 1.21
CA GLY A 4 7.13 12.17 0.16
C GLY A 4 5.92 11.44 0.73
N ILE A 5 4.79 11.46 0.04
CA ILE A 5 3.57 10.78 0.45
C ILE A 5 3.07 9.90 -0.69
N ASP A 6 3.08 8.62 -0.48
CA ASP A 6 2.28 7.67 -1.27
C ASP A 6 0.89 7.61 -0.64
N PHE A 7 -0.04 8.38 -1.20
CA PHE A 7 -1.44 8.41 -0.78
C PHE A 7 -2.21 7.29 -1.51
N GLY A 8 -2.12 6.07 -1.01
CA GLY A 8 -2.79 4.91 -1.60
C GLY A 8 -4.28 4.84 -1.26
N THR A 9 -5.03 4.04 -2.03
CA THR A 9 -6.47 3.81 -1.82
C THR A 9 -6.76 3.14 -0.48
N THR A 10 -5.88 2.21 -0.07
CA THR A 10 -6.05 1.40 1.14
C THR A 10 -5.05 1.72 2.23
N LYS A 11 -3.85 2.10 1.85
CA LYS A 11 -2.75 2.44 2.78
C LYS A 11 -2.00 3.65 2.27
N THR A 12 -1.59 4.49 3.21
CA THR A 12 -0.73 5.66 2.97
C THR A 12 0.62 5.43 3.62
N ILE A 13 1.69 5.74 2.90
CA ILE A 13 3.07 5.63 3.39
C ILE A 13 3.74 6.99 3.25
N VAL A 14 4.46 7.39 4.29
CA VAL A 14 5.21 8.66 4.31
C VAL A 14 6.69 8.36 4.35
N SER A 15 7.44 9.14 3.58
CA SER A 15 8.89 9.04 3.48
C SER A 15 9.54 10.42 3.53
N TRP A 16 10.81 10.45 3.86
CA TRP A 16 11.58 11.68 3.93
C TRP A 16 13.06 11.46 3.65
N ILE A 17 13.80 12.54 3.48
CA ILE A 17 15.24 12.50 3.56
C ILE A 17 15.59 12.86 4.99
N ASN A 18 16.05 11.88 5.76
CA ASN A 18 16.42 12.09 7.15
C ASN A 18 17.58 13.10 7.23
N PRO A 19 17.41 14.28 7.84
CA PRO A 19 18.45 15.31 7.87
C PRO A 19 19.67 14.93 8.72
N ARG A 20 19.55 13.90 9.57
CA ARG A 20 20.65 13.45 10.43
C ARG A 20 21.66 12.58 9.70
N ASN A 21 21.23 11.81 8.73
CA ASN A 21 22.07 10.83 8.02
C ASN A 21 22.04 10.97 6.48
N GLY A 22 21.13 11.79 5.94
CA GLY A 22 20.93 11.98 4.50
C GLY A 22 20.29 10.80 3.77
N HIS A 23 19.84 9.75 4.47
CA HIS A 23 19.17 8.61 3.86
C HIS A 23 17.70 8.88 3.59
N VAL A 24 17.19 8.25 2.53
CA VAL A 24 15.77 8.18 2.25
C VAL A 24 15.19 6.99 3.01
N GLU A 25 14.18 7.26 3.82
CA GLU A 25 13.56 6.25 4.69
C GLU A 25 12.07 6.56 4.89
N THR A 26 11.29 5.55 5.25
CA THR A 26 9.88 5.73 5.65
C THR A 26 9.79 6.26 7.07
N ILE A 27 8.68 6.95 7.36
CA ILE A 27 8.40 7.49 8.69
C ILE A 27 7.40 6.58 9.40
N LYS A 28 7.78 6.07 10.56
CA LYS A 28 6.91 5.25 11.42
C LYS A 28 6.05 6.14 12.32
N CYS A 29 5.15 6.89 11.71
CA CYS A 29 4.38 7.93 12.38
C CYS A 29 3.09 7.43 13.06
N PHE A 30 2.70 6.16 12.88
CA PHE A 30 1.48 5.63 13.48
C PHE A 30 1.74 4.28 14.16
N ASN A 31 1.66 4.25 15.50
CA ASN A 31 1.90 3.03 16.29
C ASN A 31 3.18 2.27 15.91
N HIS A 32 4.26 3.00 15.62
CA HIS A 32 5.52 2.45 15.11
C HIS A 32 5.40 1.70 13.76
N ASN A 33 4.29 1.91 13.04
CA ASN A 33 4.06 1.37 11.70
C ASN A 33 4.37 2.45 10.65
N ASP A 34 4.92 2.03 9.52
CA ASP A 34 5.18 2.86 8.35
C ASP A 34 3.98 2.91 7.37
N GLN A 35 3.00 2.02 7.54
CA GLN A 35 1.79 1.96 6.73
C GLN A 35 0.57 2.41 7.54
N ILE A 36 -0.08 3.48 7.10
CA ILE A 36 -1.29 4.02 7.70
C ILE A 36 -2.49 3.55 6.87
N PRO A 37 -3.47 2.82 7.43
CA PRO A 37 -4.71 2.54 6.72
C PRO A 37 -5.38 3.84 6.26
N THR A 38 -5.70 3.95 4.96
CA THR A 38 -6.35 5.13 4.38
C THR A 38 -7.85 5.05 4.67
N GLN A 39 -8.20 5.23 5.94
CA GLN A 39 -9.57 5.11 6.45
C GLN A 39 -9.91 6.26 7.38
N VAL A 40 -11.15 6.73 7.28
CA VAL A 40 -11.75 7.74 8.14
C VAL A 40 -13.07 7.21 8.69
N PHE A 41 -13.27 7.35 9.97
CA PHE A 41 -14.56 7.11 10.60
C PHE A 41 -15.11 8.43 11.13
N VAL A 42 -16.34 8.78 10.74
CA VAL A 42 -17.01 10.02 11.17
C VAL A 42 -18.04 9.68 12.23
N LYS A 43 -17.78 10.09 13.47
CA LYS A 43 -18.70 9.93 14.61
C LYS A 43 -19.99 10.73 14.40
N LYS A 44 -21.05 10.40 15.14
CA LYS A 44 -22.32 11.11 15.11
C LYS A 44 -22.20 12.61 15.47
N ASN A 45 -21.22 12.97 16.30
CA ASN A 45 -20.92 14.38 16.64
C ASN A 45 -20.05 15.09 15.57
N GLY A 46 -19.64 14.40 14.51
CA GLY A 46 -18.81 14.94 13.42
C GLY A 46 -17.31 14.90 13.67
N GLU A 47 -16.86 14.35 14.79
CA GLU A 47 -15.46 14.09 15.05
C GLU A 47 -14.95 12.96 14.14
N CYS A 48 -13.72 13.09 13.61
CA CYS A 48 -13.12 12.08 12.77
C CYS A 48 -12.10 11.26 13.54
N VAL A 49 -12.05 9.97 13.25
CA VAL A 49 -11.06 9.00 13.71
C VAL A 49 -10.37 8.44 12.46
N PHE A 50 -9.10 8.06 12.54
CA PHE A 50 -8.28 7.73 11.37
C PHE A 50 -7.54 6.40 11.53
N GLY A 51 -7.14 5.83 10.39
CA GLY A 51 -6.30 4.64 10.33
C GLY A 51 -6.95 3.41 10.95
N GLU A 52 -6.18 2.61 11.67
CA GLU A 52 -6.65 1.34 12.26
C GLU A 52 -7.83 1.53 13.22
N LYS A 53 -7.83 2.63 13.98
CA LYS A 53 -8.94 2.95 14.87
C LYS A 53 -10.23 3.26 14.08
N ALA A 54 -10.14 3.94 12.94
CA ALA A 54 -11.28 4.18 12.06
C ALA A 54 -11.85 2.87 11.51
N ARG A 55 -10.99 1.93 11.16
CA ARG A 55 -11.37 0.61 10.68
C ARG A 55 -12.16 -0.17 11.74
N LEU A 56 -11.68 -0.17 12.97
CA LEU A 56 -12.36 -0.84 14.09
C LEU A 56 -13.73 -0.22 14.39
N GLU A 57 -13.82 1.11 14.43
CA GLU A 57 -15.08 1.83 14.64
C GLU A 57 -16.07 1.59 13.49
N GLY A 58 -15.57 1.46 12.26
CA GLY A 58 -16.38 1.20 11.07
C GLY A 58 -17.04 -0.17 11.06
N VAL A 59 -16.44 -1.18 11.68
CA VAL A 59 -17.06 -2.49 11.87
C VAL A 59 -18.27 -2.40 12.81
N ILE A 60 -18.18 -1.52 13.82
CA ILE A 60 -19.25 -1.35 14.82
C ILE A 60 -20.39 -0.47 14.27
N ASP A 61 -20.06 0.58 13.52
CA ASP A 61 -21.01 1.54 12.96
C ASP A 61 -20.65 1.84 11.49
N PRO A 62 -21.09 0.99 10.55
CA PRO A 62 -20.75 1.13 9.12
C PRO A 62 -21.19 2.46 8.50
N LEU A 63 -22.22 3.13 9.05
CA LEU A 63 -22.69 4.41 8.54
C LEU A 63 -21.72 5.57 8.74
N GLY A 64 -20.71 5.40 9.58
CA GLY A 64 -19.65 6.39 9.80
C GLY A 64 -18.36 6.03 9.07
N ALA A 65 -18.24 4.81 8.54
CA ALA A 65 -17.04 4.32 7.86
C ALA A 65 -16.87 4.97 6.49
N CYS A 66 -15.66 5.42 6.19
CA CYS A 66 -15.30 6.00 4.90
C CYS A 66 -14.00 5.36 4.44
N GLU A 67 -14.14 4.48 3.48
CA GLU A 67 -13.05 3.77 2.81
C GLU A 67 -12.98 4.21 1.36
N LYS A 68 -11.84 3.97 0.70
CA LYS A 68 -11.66 4.21 -0.75
C LYS A 68 -12.03 5.62 -1.24
N PHE A 69 -12.12 6.60 -0.33
CA PHE A 69 -12.51 7.97 -0.69
C PHE A 69 -11.52 8.67 -1.65
N LYS A 70 -10.29 8.13 -1.82
CA LYS A 70 -9.36 8.56 -2.86
C LYS A 70 -9.97 8.39 -4.27
N LEU A 71 -10.69 7.30 -4.51
CA LEU A 71 -11.31 7.00 -5.82
C LEU A 71 -12.45 7.96 -6.14
N GLU A 72 -13.10 8.52 -5.11
CA GLU A 72 -14.20 9.47 -5.23
C GLU A 72 -13.76 10.93 -5.41
N LEU A 73 -12.46 11.20 -5.40
CA LEU A 73 -11.94 12.52 -5.80
C LEU A 73 -12.38 12.83 -7.23
N GLY A 74 -12.69 14.08 -7.49
CA GLY A 74 -13.29 14.53 -8.76
C GLY A 74 -14.81 14.48 -8.78
N SER A 75 -15.45 13.74 -7.86
CA SER A 75 -16.90 13.74 -7.65
C SER A 75 -17.31 14.82 -6.64
N ARG A 76 -18.62 15.07 -6.55
CA ARG A 76 -19.19 15.97 -5.54
C ARG A 76 -20.19 15.23 -4.65
N ASN A 77 -20.18 13.91 -4.70
CA ASN A 77 -21.04 13.07 -3.90
C ASN A 77 -20.66 13.17 -2.42
N LEU A 78 -21.67 13.20 -1.56
CA LEU A 78 -21.44 13.04 -0.13
C LEU A 78 -21.17 11.55 0.15
N LEU A 79 -20.07 11.27 0.81
CA LEU A 79 -19.70 9.92 1.20
C LEU A 79 -20.22 9.55 2.57
N VAL A 80 -20.44 10.55 3.42
CA VAL A 80 -21.02 10.35 4.75
C VAL A 80 -21.92 11.53 5.12
N ASN A 81 -23.09 11.24 5.69
CA ASN A 81 -24.07 12.25 6.12
C ASN A 81 -23.88 12.63 7.60
N ARG A 82 -22.63 12.74 8.05
CA ARG A 82 -22.25 13.11 9.41
C ARG A 82 -21.19 14.20 9.36
N GLY A 83 -21.13 14.98 10.44
CA GLY A 83 -20.19 16.09 10.53
C GLY A 83 -20.50 17.24 9.58
N ARG A 84 -19.53 18.13 9.41
CA ARG A 84 -19.65 19.29 8.52
C ARG A 84 -18.48 19.32 7.52
N GLY A 85 -18.82 19.37 6.25
CA GLY A 85 -17.86 19.60 5.17
C GLY A 85 -17.34 21.06 5.17
N ARG A 86 -16.37 21.33 4.32
CA ARG A 86 -15.72 22.65 4.14
C ARG A 86 -16.70 23.79 3.87
N ASN A 87 -17.88 23.50 3.33
CA ASN A 87 -18.93 24.47 3.03
C ASN A 87 -19.94 24.66 4.17
N GLY A 88 -19.70 24.07 5.35
CA GLY A 88 -20.59 24.12 6.49
C GLY A 88 -21.87 23.27 6.37
N LYS A 89 -22.08 22.57 5.24
CA LYS A 89 -23.19 21.62 5.05
C LYS A 89 -22.97 20.36 5.87
N VAL A 90 -24.06 19.73 6.29
CA VAL A 90 -23.98 18.41 6.90
C VAL A 90 -23.53 17.39 5.87
N GLY A 91 -22.61 16.52 6.27
CA GLY A 91 -21.97 15.52 5.42
C GLY A 91 -20.62 15.96 4.88
N MET A 92 -19.83 15.00 4.45
CA MET A 92 -18.48 15.20 3.89
C MET A 92 -18.34 14.49 2.54
N ASP A 93 -17.69 15.15 1.61
CA ASP A 93 -17.28 14.58 0.33
C ASP A 93 -15.82 14.06 0.37
N ALA A 94 -15.33 13.53 -0.74
CA ALA A 94 -13.98 12.99 -0.86
C ALA A 94 -12.88 14.01 -0.52
N VAL A 95 -13.07 15.29 -0.89
CA VAL A 95 -12.09 16.35 -0.58
C VAL A 95 -12.06 16.63 0.92
N ASP A 96 -13.22 16.67 1.58
CA ASP A 96 -13.30 16.90 3.02
C ASP A 96 -12.61 15.77 3.81
N LEU A 97 -12.87 14.52 3.43
CA LEU A 97 -12.26 13.34 4.06
C LEU A 97 -10.76 13.29 3.81
N THR A 98 -10.33 13.51 2.56
CA THR A 98 -8.90 13.54 2.18
C THR A 98 -8.16 14.63 2.96
N ALA A 99 -8.73 15.83 3.06
CA ALA A 99 -8.09 16.93 3.80
C ALA A 99 -7.89 16.59 5.27
N ARG A 100 -8.90 16.02 5.92
CA ARG A 100 -8.82 15.61 7.33
C ARG A 100 -7.81 14.48 7.54
N PHE A 101 -7.80 13.50 6.63
CA PHE A 101 -6.85 12.39 6.67
C PHE A 101 -5.41 12.86 6.47
N LEU A 102 -5.15 13.72 5.48
CA LEU A 102 -3.81 14.28 5.24
C LEU A 102 -3.35 15.17 6.39
N GLY A 103 -4.26 15.93 7.03
CA GLY A 103 -3.97 16.68 8.24
C GLY A 103 -3.53 15.75 9.39
N PHE A 104 -4.26 14.66 9.61
CA PHE A 104 -3.90 13.63 10.58
C PHE A 104 -2.53 13.01 10.27
N VAL A 105 -2.25 12.69 9.00
CA VAL A 105 -0.93 12.14 8.59
C VAL A 105 0.19 13.12 8.92
N LYS A 106 0.01 14.40 8.59
CA LYS A 106 0.98 15.46 8.88
C LYS A 106 1.25 15.59 10.38
N GLU A 107 0.18 15.72 11.19
CA GLU A 107 0.27 15.82 12.65
C GLU A 107 0.91 14.58 13.28
N SER A 108 0.58 13.39 12.77
CA SER A 108 1.18 12.14 13.25
C SER A 108 2.68 12.08 12.99
N CYS A 109 3.15 12.55 11.82
CA CYS A 109 4.57 12.62 11.52
C CYS A 109 5.29 13.66 12.40
N GLU A 110 4.73 14.86 12.52
CA GLU A 110 5.29 15.93 13.35
C GLU A 110 5.34 15.56 14.84
N GLY A 111 4.44 14.66 15.29
CA GLY A 111 4.43 14.13 16.65
C GLY A 111 5.48 13.08 16.96
N THR A 112 6.25 12.61 15.96
CA THR A 112 7.31 11.61 16.21
C THR A 112 8.58 12.26 16.76
N ALA A 113 9.40 11.46 17.46
CA ALA A 113 10.65 11.94 18.03
C ALA A 113 11.66 12.41 16.96
N GLU A 114 11.59 11.84 15.76
CA GLU A 114 12.44 12.19 14.63
C GLU A 114 12.18 13.63 14.15
N PHE A 115 10.95 14.13 14.28
CA PHE A 115 10.52 15.46 13.85
C PHE A 115 10.57 16.51 14.96
N THR A 116 11.09 16.20 16.14
CA THR A 116 11.19 17.18 17.23
C THR A 116 11.87 18.48 16.76
N GLY A 117 11.12 19.59 16.79
CA GLY A 117 11.58 20.90 16.33
C GLY A 117 11.56 21.11 14.81
N LEU A 118 10.96 20.20 14.05
CA LEU A 118 10.76 20.30 12.60
C LEU A 118 9.29 20.48 12.29
N THR A 119 8.98 21.22 11.22
CA THR A 119 7.63 21.37 10.67
C THR A 119 7.58 20.83 9.24
N ILE A 120 6.46 20.24 8.88
CA ILE A 120 6.22 19.74 7.53
C ILE A 120 5.41 20.80 6.76
N ASP A 121 6.04 21.49 5.82
CA ASP A 121 5.42 22.56 5.06
C ASP A 121 5.03 22.11 3.65
N ASN A 122 5.82 21.18 3.08
CA ASN A 122 5.69 20.78 1.69
C ASN A 122 5.56 19.26 1.56
N ALA A 123 4.89 18.83 0.48
CA ALA A 123 4.81 17.41 0.13
C ALA A 123 5.01 17.17 -1.37
N ILE A 124 5.66 16.05 -1.69
CA ILE A 124 5.55 15.39 -2.99
C ILE A 124 4.57 14.25 -2.80
N MET A 125 3.41 14.33 -3.47
CA MET A 125 2.37 13.31 -3.43
C MET A 125 2.30 12.56 -4.74
N THR A 126 2.15 11.25 -4.67
CA THR A 126 2.05 10.41 -5.86
C THR A 126 0.61 10.10 -6.23
N ILE A 127 0.37 9.95 -7.53
CA ILE A 127 -0.94 9.60 -8.10
C ILE A 127 -0.77 8.54 -9.19
N PRO A 128 -1.78 7.69 -9.42
CA PRO A 128 -1.83 6.76 -10.55
C PRO A 128 -1.81 7.49 -11.88
N VAL A 129 -1.40 6.79 -12.95
CA VAL A 129 -1.39 7.35 -14.32
C VAL A 129 -2.78 7.69 -14.80
N VAL A 130 -3.77 6.89 -14.40
CA VAL A 130 -5.19 7.04 -14.79
C VAL A 130 -5.92 8.15 -14.05
N PHE A 131 -5.26 8.78 -13.07
CA PHE A 131 -5.86 9.85 -12.27
C PHE A 131 -6.26 11.05 -13.15
N THR A 132 -7.54 11.42 -13.10
CA THR A 132 -8.09 12.49 -13.91
C THR A 132 -7.61 13.88 -13.47
N PRO A 133 -7.66 14.90 -14.35
CA PRO A 133 -7.35 16.27 -13.94
C PRO A 133 -8.25 16.81 -12.82
N ALA A 134 -9.48 16.30 -12.70
CA ALA A 134 -10.39 16.68 -11.62
C ALA A 134 -9.94 16.09 -10.27
N GLN A 135 -9.60 14.81 -10.26
CA GLN A 135 -9.06 14.13 -9.07
C GLN A 135 -7.76 14.79 -8.59
N ARG A 136 -6.86 15.13 -9.53
CA ARG A 136 -5.63 15.84 -9.22
C ARG A 136 -5.88 17.18 -8.54
N ARG A 137 -6.78 18.02 -9.09
CA ARG A 137 -7.15 19.32 -8.49
C ARG A 137 -7.75 19.16 -7.10
N ASP A 138 -8.58 18.14 -6.92
CA ASP A 138 -9.22 17.86 -5.63
C ASP A 138 -8.19 17.41 -4.59
N LEU A 139 -7.22 16.57 -4.96
CA LEU A 139 -6.10 16.20 -4.08
C LEU A 139 -5.24 17.41 -3.68
N GLU A 140 -4.89 18.28 -4.65
CA GLU A 140 -4.15 19.52 -4.37
C GLU A 140 -4.94 20.44 -3.43
N THR A 141 -6.27 20.51 -3.60
CA THR A 141 -7.15 21.28 -2.72
C THR A 141 -7.20 20.69 -1.31
N ALA A 142 -7.36 19.38 -1.20
CA ALA A 142 -7.39 18.70 0.09
C ALA A 142 -6.08 18.86 0.85
N ALA A 143 -4.96 18.76 0.16
CA ALA A 143 -3.63 18.93 0.77
C ALA A 143 -3.40 20.36 1.28
N LYS A 144 -3.86 21.39 0.56
CA LYS A 144 -3.83 22.77 1.03
C LYS A 144 -4.67 22.98 2.29
N ILE A 145 -5.88 22.38 2.32
CA ILE A 145 -6.75 22.43 3.51
C ILE A 145 -6.10 21.72 4.70
N ALA A 146 -5.34 20.63 4.44
CA ALA A 146 -4.57 19.90 5.45
C ALA A 146 -3.35 20.67 5.99
N GLY A 147 -3.06 21.87 5.45
CA GLY A 147 -1.99 22.75 5.92
C GLY A 147 -0.62 22.48 5.29
N PHE A 148 -0.58 21.97 4.05
CA PHE A 148 0.63 21.96 3.23
C PHE A 148 0.73 23.27 2.43
N ASP A 149 1.85 23.99 2.55
CA ASP A 149 2.07 25.24 1.81
C ASP A 149 2.28 24.98 0.31
N LYS A 150 3.07 23.94 0.00
CA LYS A 150 3.34 23.54 -1.38
C LYS A 150 3.19 22.04 -1.57
N VAL A 151 2.41 21.67 -2.57
CA VAL A 151 2.25 20.26 -2.98
C VAL A 151 2.71 20.10 -4.42
N THR A 152 3.58 19.12 -4.65
CA THR A 152 4.01 18.71 -5.99
C THR A 152 3.45 17.32 -6.27
N ILE A 153 2.66 17.21 -7.34
CA ILE A 153 2.07 15.92 -7.73
C ILE A 153 2.99 15.24 -8.75
N LYS A 154 3.30 13.97 -8.52
CA LYS A 154 4.11 13.09 -9.36
C LYS A 154 3.36 11.80 -9.65
N LEU A 155 3.77 11.08 -10.69
CA LEU A 155 3.18 9.78 -11.01
C LEU A 155 3.81 8.67 -10.15
N GLU A 156 2.98 7.76 -9.65
CA GLU A 156 3.41 6.59 -8.86
C GLU A 156 4.50 5.78 -9.59
N PRO A 157 4.35 5.44 -10.90
CA PRO A 157 5.37 4.68 -11.60
C PRO A 157 6.71 5.43 -11.78
N GLU A 158 6.70 6.76 -11.93
CA GLU A 158 7.94 7.54 -12.00
C GLU A 158 8.68 7.52 -10.65
N ALA A 159 7.93 7.60 -9.56
CA ALA A 159 8.49 7.50 -8.21
C ALA A 159 9.07 6.11 -7.96
N ALA A 160 8.31 5.04 -8.23
CA ALA A 160 8.79 3.68 -8.07
C ALA A 160 10.06 3.39 -8.89
N ALA A 161 10.09 3.84 -10.15
CA ALA A 161 11.27 3.70 -11.02
C ALA A 161 12.52 4.37 -10.43
N LEU A 162 12.37 5.57 -9.89
CA LEU A 162 13.47 6.30 -9.25
C LEU A 162 13.99 5.57 -8.00
N ALA A 163 13.09 4.99 -7.20
CA ALA A 163 13.49 4.19 -6.04
C ALA A 163 14.24 2.92 -6.48
N TYR A 164 13.70 2.17 -7.42
CA TYR A 164 14.37 0.97 -7.95
C TYR A 164 15.74 1.27 -8.55
N MET A 165 15.91 2.40 -9.25
CA MET A 165 17.20 2.79 -9.78
C MET A 165 18.22 3.11 -8.66
N ASN A 166 17.77 3.67 -7.54
CA ASN A 166 18.63 3.94 -6.40
C ASN A 166 18.98 2.69 -5.58
N GLU A 167 18.14 1.66 -5.63
CA GLU A 167 18.39 0.38 -4.94
C GLU A 167 19.15 -0.63 -5.83
N SER A 168 19.07 -0.50 -7.17
CA SER A 168 19.64 -1.46 -8.11
C SER A 168 21.07 -1.11 -8.49
N LEU A 169 21.91 -2.14 -8.57
CA LEU A 169 23.26 -2.04 -9.14
C LEU A 169 23.27 -2.05 -10.68
N THR A 170 22.15 -2.40 -11.31
CA THR A 170 22.02 -2.47 -12.78
C THR A 170 21.20 -1.32 -13.32
N ARG A 171 21.72 -0.65 -14.34
CA ARG A 171 20.97 0.37 -15.08
C ARG A 171 20.13 -0.28 -16.17
N TRP A 172 18.98 0.31 -16.45
CA TRP A 172 18.07 -0.08 -17.51
C TRP A 172 17.54 1.18 -18.19
N LYS A 173 17.15 1.06 -19.45
CA LYS A 173 16.61 2.19 -20.23
C LYS A 173 15.09 2.20 -20.21
N ARG A 174 14.47 1.03 -20.25
CA ARG A 174 13.02 0.87 -20.24
C ARG A 174 12.63 -0.29 -19.35
N ALA A 175 11.59 -0.07 -18.58
CA ALA A 175 10.99 -1.10 -17.74
C ALA A 175 9.48 -1.01 -17.78
N LEU A 176 8.82 -2.15 -17.66
CA LEU A 176 7.41 -2.19 -17.33
C LEU A 176 7.28 -2.16 -15.81
N LEU A 177 6.46 -1.28 -15.28
CA LEU A 177 6.09 -1.27 -13.87
C LEU A 177 4.67 -1.78 -13.72
N VAL A 178 4.46 -2.68 -12.79
CA VAL A 178 3.15 -3.13 -12.32
C VAL A 178 3.01 -2.70 -10.87
N ASP A 179 2.13 -1.75 -10.59
CA ASP A 179 1.74 -1.36 -9.24
C ASP A 179 0.39 -2.01 -8.92
N TRP A 180 0.45 -3.03 -8.07
CA TRP A 180 -0.75 -3.76 -7.65
C TRP A 180 -1.03 -3.53 -6.18
N GLY A 181 -1.83 -2.50 -5.94
CA GLY A 181 -2.26 -2.08 -4.62
C GLY A 181 -3.43 -2.90 -4.07
N GLY A 182 -4.02 -2.41 -2.99
CA GLY A 182 -5.19 -3.03 -2.38
C GLY A 182 -6.46 -2.88 -3.21
N GLY A 183 -6.66 -1.74 -3.89
CA GLY A 183 -7.88 -1.43 -4.64
C GLY A 183 -7.73 -1.47 -6.16
N THR A 184 -6.53 -1.18 -6.68
CA THR A 184 -6.28 -1.01 -8.11
C THR A 184 -5.01 -1.75 -8.55
N LEU A 185 -4.92 -2.00 -9.85
CA LEU A 185 -3.73 -2.44 -10.54
C LEU A 185 -3.41 -1.43 -11.64
N ASP A 186 -2.23 -0.85 -11.61
CA ASP A 186 -1.72 0.08 -12.60
C ASP A 186 -0.47 -0.50 -13.28
N THR A 187 -0.40 -0.39 -14.61
CA THR A 187 0.74 -0.85 -15.40
C THR A 187 1.21 0.28 -16.30
N ALA A 188 2.52 0.54 -16.31
CA ALA A 188 3.11 1.64 -17.05
C ALA A 188 4.48 1.28 -17.65
N LEU A 189 4.71 1.68 -18.91
CA LEU A 189 6.06 1.69 -19.50
C LEU A 189 6.81 2.92 -19.00
N ILE A 190 7.97 2.71 -18.40
CA ILE A 190 8.85 3.75 -17.88
C ILE A 190 10.13 3.79 -18.69
N GLU A 191 10.55 4.99 -19.09
CA GLU A 191 11.73 5.24 -19.87
C GLU A 191 12.69 6.20 -19.14
N ASP A 192 13.98 5.87 -19.12
CA ASP A 192 15.04 6.80 -18.67
C ASP A 192 15.17 7.93 -19.70
N ASP A 193 15.01 9.18 -19.30
CA ASP A 193 15.14 10.36 -20.14
C ASP A 193 16.60 10.76 -20.42
N GLY A 194 17.55 9.99 -19.88
CA GLY A 194 18.99 10.24 -20.01
C GLY A 194 19.53 11.34 -19.08
N THR A 195 18.69 11.98 -18.29
CA THR A 195 19.09 13.00 -17.29
C THR A 195 19.11 12.45 -15.86
N GLY A 196 18.74 11.17 -15.71
CA GLY A 196 18.55 10.51 -14.42
C GLY A 196 17.14 10.62 -13.87
N ASN A 197 16.20 11.12 -14.67
CA ASN A 197 14.78 11.07 -14.38
C ASN A 197 14.10 9.98 -15.21
N PHE A 198 12.92 9.59 -14.77
CA PHE A 198 12.09 8.59 -15.41
C PHE A 198 10.77 9.21 -15.86
N VAL A 199 10.38 8.90 -17.09
CA VAL A 199 9.17 9.39 -17.70
C VAL A 199 8.23 8.23 -17.98
N CYS A 200 6.98 8.39 -17.56
CA CYS A 200 5.92 7.44 -17.84
C CYS A 200 5.41 7.63 -19.27
N ASN A 201 5.49 6.58 -20.06
CA ASN A 201 4.90 6.55 -21.40
C ASN A 201 3.39 6.25 -21.30
N ARG A 202 2.56 7.28 -21.40
CA ARG A 202 1.11 7.17 -21.23
C ARG A 202 0.40 6.33 -22.30
N GLU A 203 1.01 6.17 -23.48
CA GLU A 203 0.46 5.34 -24.55
C GLU A 203 0.41 3.85 -24.15
N TYR A 204 1.43 3.41 -23.37
CA TYR A 204 1.55 2.04 -22.88
C TYR A 204 1.35 1.97 -21.36
N SER A 205 0.37 2.75 -20.87
CA SER A 205 -0.01 2.75 -19.46
C SER A 205 -1.50 2.54 -19.34
N ARG A 206 -1.89 1.55 -18.54
CA ARG A 206 -3.28 1.15 -18.31
C ARG A 206 -3.47 0.77 -16.85
N GLY A 207 -4.69 0.89 -16.37
CA GLY A 207 -5.08 0.47 -15.03
C GLY A 207 -6.37 -0.33 -15.05
N LEU A 208 -6.57 -1.12 -14.02
CA LEU A 208 -7.80 -1.81 -13.70
C LEU A 208 -8.26 -1.40 -12.30
N ASP A 209 -9.48 -0.91 -12.25
CA ASP A 209 -10.21 -0.77 -11.00
C ASP A 209 -10.83 -2.14 -10.64
N ASP A 210 -11.11 -2.39 -9.39
CA ASP A 210 -11.70 -3.64 -8.89
C ASP A 210 -10.84 -4.92 -9.06
N VAL A 211 -9.53 -4.77 -9.25
CA VAL A 211 -8.56 -5.87 -9.29
C VAL A 211 -7.50 -5.66 -8.21
N GLY A 212 -7.94 -5.35 -7.00
CA GLY A 212 -7.06 -5.07 -5.88
C GLY A 212 -6.80 -6.28 -4.97
N GLY A 213 -5.75 -6.17 -4.17
CA GLY A 213 -5.39 -7.16 -3.16
C GLY A 213 -6.47 -7.36 -2.09
N GLU A 214 -7.30 -6.34 -1.82
CA GLU A 214 -8.43 -6.47 -0.88
C GLU A 214 -9.47 -7.50 -1.32
N GLU A 215 -9.75 -7.60 -2.63
CA GLU A 215 -10.65 -8.62 -3.12
C GLU A 215 -10.07 -10.03 -2.94
N ILE A 216 -8.76 -10.18 -3.18
CA ILE A 216 -8.04 -11.43 -2.89
C ILE A 216 -8.07 -11.72 -1.38
N ASP A 217 -7.82 -10.71 -0.53
CA ASP A 217 -7.85 -10.83 0.92
C ASP A 217 -9.23 -11.27 1.42
N ARG A 218 -10.30 -10.68 0.90
CA ARG A 218 -11.69 -11.05 1.23
C ARG A 218 -12.00 -12.50 0.85
N LYS A 219 -11.61 -12.94 -0.34
CA LYS A 219 -11.77 -14.34 -0.77
C LYS A 219 -10.97 -15.30 0.10
N PHE A 220 -9.76 -14.91 0.47
CA PHE A 220 -8.89 -15.69 1.32
C PHE A 220 -9.47 -15.86 2.73
N ILE A 221 -9.94 -14.79 3.35
CA ILE A 221 -10.60 -14.82 4.66
C ILE A 221 -11.83 -15.73 4.61
N ASN A 222 -12.70 -15.55 3.62
CA ASN A 222 -13.91 -16.36 3.48
C ASN A 222 -13.57 -17.86 3.31
N TYR A 223 -12.57 -18.18 2.50
CA TYR A 223 -12.14 -19.57 2.32
C TYR A 223 -11.65 -20.20 3.62
N VAL A 224 -10.86 -19.48 4.41
CA VAL A 224 -10.40 -19.95 5.72
C VAL A 224 -11.59 -20.16 6.67
N ILE A 225 -12.52 -19.22 6.72
CA ILE A 225 -13.72 -19.29 7.56
C ILE A 225 -14.59 -20.50 7.16
N GLU A 226 -14.80 -20.73 5.87
CA GLU A 226 -15.58 -21.89 5.39
C GLU A 226 -14.95 -23.23 5.80
N ARG A 227 -13.62 -23.33 5.75
CA ARG A 227 -12.90 -24.52 6.21
C ARG A 227 -13.10 -24.82 7.70
N PHE A 228 -13.30 -23.78 8.51
CA PHE A 228 -13.68 -23.96 9.93
C PHE A 228 -15.12 -24.45 10.06
N ARG A 229 -16.05 -23.86 9.32
CA ARG A 229 -17.47 -24.27 9.34
C ARG A 229 -17.66 -25.73 8.90
N GLU A 230 -16.91 -26.21 7.94
CA GLU A 230 -16.94 -27.62 7.50
C GLU A 230 -16.57 -28.61 8.63
N ARG A 231 -15.95 -28.14 9.72
CA ARG A 231 -15.52 -28.95 10.86
C ARG A 231 -16.41 -28.79 12.10
N ASP A 232 -17.60 -28.19 11.94
CA ASP A 232 -18.51 -27.83 13.04
C ASP A 232 -17.82 -26.97 14.14
N GLU A 233 -16.84 -26.17 13.76
CA GLU A 233 -16.12 -25.31 14.67
C GLU A 233 -16.78 -23.93 14.73
N THR A 234 -17.06 -23.45 15.94
CA THR A 234 -17.62 -22.11 16.15
C THR A 234 -16.59 -21.06 15.74
N VAL A 235 -16.81 -20.40 14.62
CA VAL A 235 -16.03 -19.27 14.17
C VAL A 235 -16.69 -18.00 14.71
N PRO A 236 -15.96 -16.97 15.16
CA PRO A 236 -16.54 -15.65 15.34
C PRO A 236 -17.11 -15.23 14.00
N ALA A 237 -18.42 -15.31 13.86
CA ALA A 237 -19.04 -15.18 12.53
C ALA A 237 -19.32 -13.72 12.21
N SER A 238 -19.16 -13.35 10.94
CA SER A 238 -19.81 -12.18 10.36
C SER A 238 -21.34 -12.16 10.55
N GLU A 239 -21.93 -13.29 10.87
CA GLU A 239 -23.35 -13.46 11.19
C GLU A 239 -23.77 -12.68 12.46
N TYR A 240 -22.86 -12.37 13.37
CA TYR A 240 -23.12 -11.54 14.55
C TYR A 240 -23.07 -10.02 14.28
N ILE A 241 -22.78 -9.63 13.05
CA ILE A 241 -22.79 -8.21 12.62
C ILE A 241 -24.04 -7.93 11.77
N ASP A 242 -25.06 -8.81 11.83
CA ASP A 242 -26.34 -8.56 11.15
C ASP A 242 -27.08 -7.41 11.85
N ASP A 243 -27.26 -6.30 11.12
CA ASP A 243 -27.95 -5.09 11.58
C ASP A 243 -29.42 -5.31 11.98
N ASN A 244 -29.95 -6.53 11.79
CA ASN A 244 -31.35 -6.86 12.03
C ASN A 244 -31.63 -7.46 13.41
N ASP A 245 -30.63 -7.69 14.25
CA ASP A 245 -30.85 -8.19 15.61
C ASP A 245 -30.94 -7.04 16.61
N ASP A 246 -32.13 -6.46 16.71
CA ASP A 246 -32.48 -5.36 17.66
C ASP A 246 -32.30 -5.76 19.14
N GLN A 247 -32.01 -7.02 19.44
CA GLN A 247 -31.90 -7.54 20.81
C GLN A 247 -30.46 -7.60 21.35
N ASP A 248 -29.44 -7.41 20.50
CA ASP A 248 -28.05 -7.48 20.99
C ASP A 248 -27.60 -6.11 21.51
N SER A 249 -26.96 -6.11 22.69
CA SER A 249 -26.47 -4.86 23.26
C SER A 249 -25.34 -4.28 22.43
N ALA A 250 -25.17 -2.95 22.41
CA ALA A 250 -24.08 -2.29 21.70
C ALA A 250 -22.69 -2.80 22.15
N GLU A 251 -22.58 -3.26 23.40
CA GLU A 251 -21.36 -3.84 23.97
C GLU A 251 -21.05 -5.22 23.36
N ASN A 252 -22.07 -6.07 23.19
CA ASN A 252 -21.91 -7.38 22.57
C ASN A 252 -21.54 -7.25 21.10
N ARG A 253 -22.19 -6.36 20.34
CA ARG A 253 -21.83 -6.07 18.95
C ARG A 253 -20.37 -5.59 18.83
N ALA A 254 -19.95 -4.69 19.70
CA ALA A 254 -18.58 -4.20 19.74
C ALA A 254 -17.57 -5.32 20.05
N PHE A 255 -17.91 -6.23 20.95
CA PHE A 255 -17.08 -7.38 21.28
C PHE A 255 -16.94 -8.33 20.08
N HIS A 256 -18.04 -8.74 19.46
CA HIS A 256 -18.01 -9.63 18.29
C HIS A 256 -17.31 -9.01 17.10
N ALA A 257 -17.51 -7.73 16.83
CA ALA A 257 -16.80 -6.99 15.80
C ALA A 257 -15.28 -6.98 16.06
N SER A 258 -14.87 -6.77 17.30
CA SER A 258 -13.45 -6.80 17.69
C SER A 258 -12.82 -8.18 17.49
N GLU A 259 -13.53 -9.26 17.87
CA GLU A 259 -13.04 -10.63 17.70
C GLU A 259 -12.95 -11.03 16.21
N TYR A 260 -13.95 -10.68 15.42
CA TYR A 260 -13.92 -10.88 13.97
C TYR A 260 -12.76 -10.13 13.31
N PHE A 261 -12.53 -8.89 13.72
CA PHE A 261 -11.42 -8.07 13.23
C PHE A 261 -10.06 -8.69 13.56
N LYS A 262 -9.86 -9.19 14.78
CA LYS A 262 -8.64 -9.90 15.19
C LYS A 262 -8.43 -11.17 14.37
N LEU A 263 -9.50 -11.93 14.12
CA LEU A 263 -9.47 -13.12 13.28
C LEU A 263 -9.02 -12.77 11.85
N CYS A 264 -9.64 -11.78 11.21
CA CYS A 264 -9.29 -11.36 9.86
C CYS A 264 -7.84 -10.89 9.77
N ASN A 265 -7.38 -10.09 10.72
CA ASN A 265 -5.98 -9.63 10.75
C ASN A 265 -5.00 -10.79 10.94
N GLY A 266 -5.27 -11.71 11.84
CA GLY A 266 -4.45 -12.91 12.03
C GLY A 266 -4.35 -13.76 10.77
N ILE A 267 -5.47 -13.98 10.08
CA ILE A 267 -5.50 -14.69 8.79
C ILE A 267 -4.63 -13.98 7.74
N LEU A 268 -4.68 -12.64 7.67
CA LEU A 268 -3.90 -11.88 6.69
C LEU A 268 -2.41 -11.81 7.05
N GLU A 269 -2.06 -11.78 8.33
CA GLU A 269 -0.67 -11.88 8.77
C GLU A 269 -0.08 -13.25 8.41
N ASP A 270 -0.81 -14.33 8.65
CA ASP A 270 -0.38 -15.68 8.32
C ASP A 270 -0.32 -15.94 6.80
N LYS A 271 -1.12 -15.23 6.00
CA LYS A 271 -1.06 -15.31 4.52
C LYS A 271 0.34 -15.04 3.98
N VAL A 272 1.10 -14.14 4.62
CA VAL A 272 2.47 -13.80 4.24
C VAL A 272 3.39 -15.02 4.29
N ASN A 273 3.11 -15.98 5.17
CA ASN A 273 3.90 -17.19 5.28
C ASN A 273 3.78 -18.12 4.06
N LEU A 274 2.70 -18.01 3.27
CA LEU A 274 2.55 -18.77 2.02
C LEU A 274 3.56 -18.37 0.93
N ASP A 275 4.20 -17.22 1.06
CA ASP A 275 5.24 -16.78 0.11
C ASP A 275 6.54 -17.58 0.28
N SER A 276 6.83 -18.03 1.50
CA SER A 276 8.03 -18.80 1.82
C SER A 276 7.81 -20.32 1.90
N GLN A 277 6.55 -20.77 1.94
CA GLN A 277 6.17 -22.18 2.16
C GLN A 277 5.11 -22.61 1.15
N LYS A 278 5.20 -23.87 0.69
CA LYS A 278 4.18 -24.45 -0.21
C LYS A 278 2.81 -24.56 0.45
N SER A 279 2.77 -24.63 1.78
CA SER A 279 1.55 -24.62 2.58
C SER A 279 1.84 -24.08 3.98
N CYS A 280 0.86 -23.40 4.57
CA CYS A 280 0.93 -22.86 5.92
C CYS A 280 -0.25 -23.28 6.75
N PRO A 281 -0.06 -23.63 8.02
CA PRO A 281 -1.14 -23.77 8.96
C PRO A 281 -1.60 -22.37 9.43
N PHE A 282 -2.91 -22.15 9.43
CA PHE A 282 -3.56 -20.98 10.00
C PHE A 282 -4.21 -21.38 11.33
N TYR A 283 -4.01 -20.58 12.36
CA TYR A 283 -4.49 -20.81 13.72
C TYR A 283 -5.46 -19.70 14.15
N PRO A 284 -6.64 -19.54 13.53
CA PRO A 284 -7.57 -18.55 14.03
C PRO A 284 -8.03 -18.93 15.43
N MET A 285 -8.11 -17.96 16.29
CA MET A 285 -8.66 -18.16 17.63
C MET A 285 -10.17 -18.35 17.55
N GLY A 286 -10.64 -19.55 17.86
CA GLY A 286 -12.06 -19.81 18.07
C GLY A 286 -12.56 -19.11 19.35
N GLY A 287 -13.85 -18.74 19.39
CA GLY A 287 -14.47 -18.08 20.54
C GLY A 287 -14.36 -18.82 21.88
N ASN A 288 -13.91 -20.06 21.89
CA ASN A 288 -13.73 -20.91 23.09
C ASN A 288 -12.27 -21.09 23.49
N GLY A 289 -11.33 -20.32 22.91
CA GLY A 289 -9.91 -20.51 23.20
C GLY A 289 -9.31 -21.82 22.66
N SER A 290 -10.06 -22.57 21.86
CA SER A 290 -9.56 -23.77 21.20
C SER A 290 -8.73 -23.38 19.98
N HIS A 291 -7.51 -23.90 19.89
CA HIS A 291 -6.63 -23.72 18.75
C HIS A 291 -7.01 -24.72 17.66
N HIS A 292 -7.59 -24.23 16.60
CA HIS A 292 -7.85 -25.02 15.40
C HIS A 292 -6.90 -24.59 14.30
N SER A 293 -6.41 -25.55 13.50
CA SER A 293 -5.53 -25.24 12.38
C SER A 293 -6.20 -25.61 11.04
N VAL A 294 -6.15 -24.70 10.08
CA VAL A 294 -6.47 -25.00 8.69
C VAL A 294 -5.19 -24.85 7.87
N THR A 295 -4.81 -25.89 7.16
CA THR A 295 -3.64 -25.81 6.27
C THR A 295 -4.09 -25.34 4.91
N ILE A 296 -3.49 -24.24 4.44
CA ILE A 296 -3.74 -23.64 3.13
C ILE A 296 -2.46 -23.80 2.30
N SER A 297 -2.62 -24.26 1.07
CA SER A 297 -1.52 -24.40 0.11
C SER A 297 -1.42 -23.20 -0.84
N GLN A 298 -0.26 -23.01 -1.47
CA GLN A 298 -0.12 -22.03 -2.57
C GLN A 298 -1.08 -22.34 -3.74
N GLU A 299 -1.45 -23.60 -3.94
CA GLU A 299 -2.44 -23.98 -4.95
C GLU A 299 -3.84 -23.54 -4.58
N ASP A 300 -4.22 -23.64 -3.30
CA ASP A 300 -5.48 -23.08 -2.80
C ASP A 300 -5.51 -21.56 -3.01
N PHE A 301 -4.43 -20.86 -2.68
CA PHE A 301 -4.31 -19.42 -2.91
C PHE A 301 -4.45 -19.08 -4.40
N ARG A 302 -3.74 -19.79 -5.29
CA ARG A 302 -3.82 -19.61 -6.73
C ARG A 302 -5.25 -19.79 -7.24
N ARG A 303 -5.97 -20.80 -6.75
CA ARG A 303 -7.36 -21.06 -7.13
C ARG A 303 -8.30 -19.93 -6.68
N MET A 304 -8.14 -19.43 -5.46
CA MET A 304 -8.95 -18.33 -4.92
C MET A 304 -8.70 -17.00 -5.65
N ALA A 305 -7.44 -16.67 -5.92
CA ALA A 305 -7.02 -15.43 -6.56
C ALA A 305 -7.04 -15.52 -8.10
N LYS A 306 -7.49 -16.65 -8.67
CA LYS A 306 -7.37 -16.92 -10.11
C LYS A 306 -7.95 -15.80 -10.99
N SER A 307 -9.14 -15.34 -10.68
CA SER A 307 -9.82 -14.30 -11.45
C SER A 307 -9.01 -12.99 -11.50
N GLU A 308 -8.44 -12.58 -10.37
CA GLU A 308 -7.65 -11.35 -10.26
C GLU A 308 -6.30 -11.51 -10.95
N ILE A 309 -5.68 -12.69 -10.77
CA ILE A 309 -4.40 -13.02 -11.43
C ILE A 309 -4.57 -13.06 -12.95
N ASP A 310 -5.61 -13.72 -13.45
CA ASP A 310 -5.87 -13.79 -14.89
C ASP A 310 -6.05 -12.39 -15.49
N LYS A 311 -6.88 -11.53 -14.87
CA LYS A 311 -7.08 -10.14 -15.34
C LYS A 311 -5.77 -9.33 -15.34
N ALA A 312 -4.93 -9.50 -14.34
CA ALA A 312 -3.64 -8.84 -14.27
C ALA A 312 -2.68 -9.33 -15.37
N CYS A 313 -2.65 -10.64 -15.60
CA CYS A 313 -1.84 -11.26 -16.65
C CYS A 313 -2.30 -10.82 -18.04
N ASP A 314 -3.59 -10.80 -18.31
CA ASP A 314 -4.17 -10.36 -19.59
C ASP A 314 -3.82 -8.90 -19.86
N LEU A 315 -3.88 -8.03 -18.84
CA LEU A 315 -3.49 -6.63 -18.97
C LEU A 315 -2.00 -6.50 -19.32
N VAL A 316 -1.14 -7.16 -18.57
CA VAL A 316 0.32 -7.11 -18.76
C VAL A 316 0.70 -7.65 -20.14
N GLU A 317 0.14 -8.81 -20.54
CA GLU A 317 0.39 -9.41 -21.85
C GLU A 317 -0.05 -8.46 -22.98
N SER A 318 -1.24 -7.88 -22.89
CA SER A 318 -1.75 -6.94 -23.89
C SER A 318 -0.84 -5.72 -24.07
N ILE A 319 -0.34 -5.15 -22.95
CA ILE A 319 0.57 -3.99 -23.01
C ILE A 319 1.91 -4.41 -23.63
N VAL A 320 2.45 -5.55 -23.22
CA VAL A 320 3.72 -6.04 -23.78
C VAL A 320 3.57 -6.28 -25.29
N GLN A 321 2.45 -6.82 -25.76
CA GLN A 321 2.20 -7.02 -27.19
C GLN A 321 2.11 -5.70 -27.97
N ASP A 322 1.44 -4.68 -27.42
CA ASP A 322 1.24 -3.38 -28.05
C ASP A 322 2.55 -2.54 -28.17
N ILE A 323 3.52 -2.77 -27.27
CA ILE A 323 4.78 -2.03 -27.30
C ILE A 323 5.61 -2.47 -28.54
N PRO A 324 6.06 -1.51 -29.41
CA PRO A 324 6.90 -1.81 -30.56
C PRO A 324 8.22 -2.50 -30.19
N ALA A 325 8.77 -3.31 -31.11
CA ALA A 325 9.97 -4.10 -30.86
C ALA A 325 11.20 -3.28 -30.42
N ASP A 326 11.33 -2.08 -30.94
CA ASP A 326 12.42 -1.14 -30.60
C ASP A 326 12.23 -0.43 -29.25
N LYS A 327 11.02 -0.52 -28.67
CA LYS A 327 10.67 0.07 -27.38
C LYS A 327 10.38 -0.96 -26.27
N LYS A 328 10.60 -2.25 -26.52
CA LYS A 328 10.34 -3.30 -25.53
C LYS A 328 11.05 -3.01 -24.20
N PRO A 329 10.38 -3.25 -23.07
CA PRO A 329 10.99 -3.17 -21.75
C PRO A 329 12.02 -4.28 -21.55
N GLU A 330 13.05 -4.00 -20.78
CA GLU A 330 14.13 -4.94 -20.45
C GLU A 330 13.76 -5.80 -19.22
N LYS A 331 12.94 -5.25 -18.33
CA LYS A 331 12.53 -5.84 -17.06
C LYS A 331 11.12 -5.44 -16.69
N LEU A 332 10.52 -6.21 -15.78
CA LEU A 332 9.28 -5.85 -15.12
C LEU A 332 9.56 -5.60 -13.65
N PHE A 333 9.25 -4.40 -13.17
CA PHE A 333 9.30 -4.07 -11.75
C PHE A 333 7.90 -4.15 -11.16
N VAL A 334 7.80 -4.58 -9.90
CA VAL A 334 6.52 -4.67 -9.19
C VAL A 334 6.52 -3.76 -7.97
N ALA A 335 5.43 -3.03 -7.79
CA ALA A 335 5.12 -2.23 -6.62
C ALA A 335 3.80 -2.69 -5.99
N GLY A 336 3.52 -2.23 -4.79
CA GLY A 336 2.29 -2.57 -4.08
C GLY A 336 2.36 -3.87 -3.29
N GLY A 337 1.47 -3.98 -2.31
CA GLY A 337 1.45 -5.11 -1.38
C GLY A 337 1.02 -6.43 -2.00
N THR A 338 0.18 -6.38 -3.03
CA THR A 338 -0.36 -7.57 -3.70
C THR A 338 0.71 -8.34 -4.46
N CYS A 339 1.68 -7.64 -5.06
CA CYS A 339 2.80 -8.26 -5.80
C CYS A 339 3.82 -8.99 -4.90
N TRP A 340 3.62 -8.98 -3.58
CA TRP A 340 4.54 -9.68 -2.67
C TRP A 340 4.46 -11.20 -2.81
N SER A 341 3.34 -11.75 -3.26
CA SER A 341 3.15 -13.20 -3.45
C SER A 341 3.99 -13.77 -4.58
N ASP A 342 4.73 -14.87 -4.30
CA ASP A 342 5.48 -15.60 -5.32
C ASP A 342 4.56 -16.21 -6.39
N VAL A 343 3.33 -16.56 -6.02
CA VAL A 343 2.31 -17.05 -6.98
C VAL A 343 2.02 -15.97 -8.01
N ILE A 344 1.85 -14.72 -7.57
CA ILE A 344 1.57 -13.57 -8.45
C ILE A 344 2.82 -13.21 -9.26
N LYS A 345 3.99 -13.15 -8.61
CA LYS A 345 5.26 -12.89 -9.30
C LYS A 345 5.46 -13.83 -10.48
N ASN A 346 5.34 -15.15 -10.24
CA ASN A 346 5.54 -16.16 -11.25
C ASN A 346 4.51 -16.08 -12.41
N ALA A 347 3.27 -15.70 -12.08
CA ALA A 347 2.23 -15.49 -13.09
C ALA A 347 2.56 -14.29 -14.00
N LEU A 348 3.01 -13.17 -13.43
CA LEU A 348 3.43 -11.98 -14.18
C LEU A 348 4.67 -12.24 -15.03
N GLU A 349 5.63 -13.04 -14.56
CA GLU A 349 6.80 -13.49 -15.35
C GLU A 349 6.36 -14.29 -16.58
N ALA A 350 5.44 -15.23 -16.38
CA ALA A 350 4.93 -16.05 -17.47
C ALA A 350 4.14 -15.23 -18.51
N ALA A 351 3.31 -14.28 -18.07
CA ALA A 351 2.50 -13.44 -18.95
C ALA A 351 3.33 -12.40 -19.72
N SER A 352 4.34 -11.81 -19.08
CA SER A 352 5.16 -10.77 -19.70
C SER A 352 6.32 -11.29 -20.52
N GLY A 353 6.82 -12.49 -20.22
CA GLY A 353 8.08 -13.01 -20.75
C GLY A 353 9.32 -12.23 -20.25
N LEU A 354 9.17 -11.41 -19.21
CA LEU A 354 10.22 -10.57 -18.62
C LEU A 354 10.62 -11.11 -17.25
N GLU A 355 11.88 -10.86 -16.85
CA GLU A 355 12.31 -11.05 -15.47
C GLU A 355 11.55 -10.07 -14.56
N VAL A 356 10.83 -10.59 -13.55
CA VAL A 356 10.13 -9.77 -12.56
C VAL A 356 11.04 -9.45 -11.39
N ILE A 357 11.35 -8.18 -11.24
CA ILE A 357 12.17 -7.64 -10.15
C ILE A 357 11.25 -7.16 -9.02
N ARG A 358 11.38 -7.80 -7.88
CA ARG A 358 10.72 -7.40 -6.63
C ARG A 358 11.79 -6.93 -5.65
N GLY A 359 11.82 -5.64 -5.36
CA GLY A 359 12.71 -5.06 -4.36
C GLY A 359 12.32 -5.50 -2.94
N THR A 360 13.25 -5.43 -2.02
CA THR A 360 13.00 -5.75 -0.60
C THR A 360 11.95 -4.83 0.05
N LYS A 361 11.78 -3.64 -0.52
CA LYS A 361 10.84 -2.60 -0.08
C LYS A 361 9.74 -2.32 -1.10
N SER A 362 9.31 -3.32 -1.87
CA SER A 362 8.30 -3.14 -2.92
C SER A 362 6.98 -2.53 -2.42
N ARG A 363 6.64 -2.68 -1.14
CA ARG A 363 5.47 -2.05 -0.51
C ARG A 363 5.65 -0.55 -0.28
N GLU A 364 6.88 -0.08 -0.18
CA GLU A 364 7.25 1.30 0.17
C GLU A 364 7.88 2.04 -1.01
N VAL A 365 8.10 1.34 -2.12
CA VAL A 365 8.93 1.82 -3.23
C VAL A 365 8.43 3.14 -3.82
N VAL A 366 7.10 3.31 -3.91
CA VAL A 366 6.47 4.55 -4.40
C VAL A 366 6.75 5.72 -3.46
N ALA A 367 6.55 5.51 -2.16
CA ALA A 367 6.83 6.52 -1.14
C ALA A 367 8.31 6.90 -1.12
N LEU A 368 9.22 5.91 -1.11
CA LEU A 368 10.67 6.16 -1.14
C LEU A 368 11.06 6.94 -2.39
N GLY A 369 10.47 6.61 -3.55
CA GLY A 369 10.64 7.34 -4.79
C GLY A 369 10.21 8.80 -4.69
N ALA A 370 9.07 9.06 -4.06
CA ALA A 370 8.61 10.42 -3.79
C ALA A 370 9.64 11.22 -2.95
N ALA A 371 10.27 10.59 -1.96
CA ALA A 371 11.34 11.24 -1.20
C ALA A 371 12.63 11.44 -2.03
N TYR A 372 13.01 10.50 -2.90
CA TYR A 372 14.12 10.72 -3.82
C TYR A 372 13.87 11.91 -4.75
N MET A 373 12.65 12.13 -5.19
CA MET A 373 12.27 13.29 -6.03
C MET A 373 12.46 14.63 -5.31
N ILE A 374 12.50 14.68 -3.98
CA ILE A 374 12.82 15.90 -3.22
C ILE A 374 14.19 16.42 -3.61
N ARG A 375 15.18 15.54 -3.81
CA ARG A 375 16.54 15.89 -4.23
C ARG A 375 16.56 16.56 -5.61
N THR A 376 15.82 16.01 -6.55
CA THR A 376 15.77 16.50 -7.93
C THR A 376 15.00 17.82 -8.05
N CYS A 377 13.94 17.99 -7.28
CA CYS A 377 13.16 19.24 -7.24
C CYS A 377 13.86 20.40 -6.53
N SER A 378 14.84 20.10 -5.66
CA SER A 378 15.59 21.11 -4.90
C SER A 378 16.85 21.58 -5.62
N SER A 379 17.31 20.87 -6.65
CA SER A 379 18.56 21.16 -7.36
C SER A 379 18.30 21.76 -8.74
N SER A 380 18.32 23.09 -8.81
CA SER A 380 18.75 23.81 -10.02
C SER A 380 20.29 23.87 -10.12
N GLN A 381 21.02 23.04 -9.35
CA GLN A 381 22.46 22.85 -9.43
C GLN A 381 22.82 21.36 -9.47
N PRO A 382 23.81 20.92 -10.26
CA PRO A 382 24.24 19.53 -10.30
C PRO A 382 24.77 19.12 -8.93
N SER A 383 24.16 18.09 -8.36
CA SER A 383 24.61 17.50 -7.11
C SER A 383 25.98 16.83 -7.28
N PRO A 384 26.91 16.96 -6.32
CA PRO A 384 28.12 16.18 -6.32
C PRO A 384 27.79 14.69 -6.21
N LEU A 385 28.45 13.87 -7.03
CA LEU A 385 28.38 12.41 -7.01
C LEU A 385 28.50 11.91 -5.57
N VAL A 386 27.48 11.22 -5.11
CA VAL A 386 27.51 10.52 -3.82
C VAL A 386 28.69 9.52 -3.88
N PRO A 387 29.66 9.55 -2.97
CA PRO A 387 30.71 8.55 -2.95
C PRO A 387 30.07 7.18 -2.75
N SER A 388 30.52 6.20 -3.53
CA SER A 388 30.12 4.81 -3.40
C SER A 388 30.24 4.37 -1.94
N PRO A 389 29.29 3.61 -1.39
CA PRO A 389 29.42 3.08 -0.05
C PRO A 389 30.72 2.26 0.03
N PRO A 390 31.45 2.32 1.15
CA PRO A 390 32.68 1.56 1.30
C PRO A 390 32.36 0.08 1.12
N THR A 391 33.13 -0.55 0.24
CA THR A 391 33.06 -2.00 0.02
C THR A 391 33.20 -2.68 1.37
N PRO A 392 32.25 -3.56 1.77
CA PRO A 392 32.42 -4.28 3.03
C PRO A 392 33.73 -5.05 3.00
N PRO A 393 34.49 -5.11 4.10
CA PRO A 393 35.75 -5.80 4.14
C PRO A 393 35.54 -7.27 3.72
N ILE A 394 36.34 -7.73 2.77
CA ILE A 394 36.40 -9.15 2.39
C ILE A 394 36.90 -9.88 3.62
N ILE A 395 36.01 -10.59 4.31
CA ILE A 395 36.41 -11.52 5.38
C ILE A 395 37.03 -12.74 4.66
N VAL A 396 38.35 -12.76 4.59
CA VAL A 396 39.10 -13.95 4.18
C VAL A 396 38.95 -14.96 5.32
N VAL A 397 38.09 -15.95 5.15
CA VAL A 397 37.98 -17.06 6.09
C VAL A 397 39.17 -18.00 5.79
N PRO A 398 40.06 -18.23 6.74
CA PRO A 398 41.12 -19.20 6.54
C PRO A 398 40.53 -20.61 6.43
N PRO A 399 41.04 -21.48 5.57
CA PRO A 399 40.54 -22.84 5.44
C PRO A 399 40.86 -23.65 6.72
N GLY A 400 39.83 -24.18 7.38
CA GLY A 400 39.97 -25.25 8.36
C GLY A 400 39.70 -24.89 9.83
N ASN A 401 38.54 -24.35 10.15
CA ASN A 401 38.05 -24.44 11.53
C ASN A 401 36.58 -24.93 11.54
N PRO A 402 36.32 -26.16 12.06
CA PRO A 402 34.96 -26.78 12.02
C PRO A 402 33.97 -26.25 13.05
N ASP A 403 34.29 -25.21 13.82
CA ASP A 403 33.46 -24.76 14.95
C ASP A 403 32.66 -23.46 14.72
N TYR A 404 32.57 -22.96 13.47
CA TYR A 404 31.67 -21.84 13.17
C TYR A 404 30.29 -22.31 12.66
N GLY A 405 29.46 -22.74 13.55
CA GLY A 405 28.12 -23.22 13.20
C GLY A 405 27.14 -23.41 14.35
N LYS A 406 27.37 -22.73 15.50
CA LYS A 406 26.39 -22.80 16.60
C LYS A 406 26.35 -21.48 17.35
N GLY A 407 25.32 -20.70 17.09
CA GLY A 407 24.90 -19.62 17.96
C GLY A 407 24.91 -18.24 17.32
N LEU A 408 23.77 -17.86 16.83
CA LEU A 408 23.12 -16.55 17.04
C LEU A 408 21.83 -16.55 16.21
N TRP A 409 20.75 -16.72 16.91
CA TRP A 409 19.38 -16.49 16.46
C TRP A 409 19.05 -15.01 16.60
#